data_19c70777d42475da785a3b833bb9a673
#
_entry.id   19c70777d42475da785a3b833bb9a673
#
_cell.length_a   1.000
_cell.length_b   1.000
_cell.length_c   1.000
_cell.angle_alpha   90.00
_cell.angle_beta   90.00
_cell.angle_gamma   90.00
#
_symmetry.space_group_name_H-M   'P 1'
#
loop_
_entity.id
_entity.type
_entity.pdbx_description
1 polymer ?
#
loop_
_entity_poly.entity_id
_entity_poly.type
_entity_poly.pdbx_seq_one_letter_code
_entity_poly.pdbx_strand_id
1 'polypeptide(L)'
;MAFCPNCGSQMPAGAAACPNCAGGSPQAAAPAPAAGMADNIAGMLAYLLIPAIVFLVLEPYNKNRFIRFHSFQCIFLAIAFTVLGVGLGIIAQIPFLGWAVLFLLWPLIGLGELILWIILLLKAYQGQMFKLPVIGDMAEKQANAV
;
A
#
# COMPACT_ATOMS: atom_id res chain seq x y z
N MET A 1 -20.70 6.47 39.14
CA MET A 1 -19.36 6.59 38.53
C MET A 1 -19.44 5.89 37.18
N ALA A 2 -19.11 6.57 36.08
CA ALA A 2 -19.11 5.98 34.75
C ALA A 2 -17.69 5.52 34.37
N PHE A 3 -17.59 4.41 33.68
CA PHE A 3 -16.32 3.91 33.16
C PHE A 3 -16.26 4.14 31.65
N CYS A 4 -15.09 4.47 31.14
CA CYS A 4 -14.90 4.67 29.72
C CYS A 4 -15.05 3.33 28.95
N PRO A 5 -15.92 3.22 27.96
CA PRO A 5 -16.14 1.96 27.24
C PRO A 5 -14.92 1.55 26.38
N ASN A 6 -13.98 2.45 26.17
CA ASN A 6 -12.81 2.21 25.30
C ASN A 6 -11.55 1.77 26.08
N CYS A 7 -11.30 2.33 27.28
CA CYS A 7 -10.08 2.03 28.05
C CYS A 7 -10.36 1.54 29.48
N GLY A 8 -11.63 1.46 29.91
CA GLY A 8 -12.01 1.01 31.26
C GLY A 8 -11.68 1.95 32.41
N SER A 9 -11.07 3.13 32.17
CA SER A 9 -10.73 4.07 33.22
C SER A 9 -11.98 4.80 33.78
N GLN A 10 -11.97 5.17 35.06
CA GLN A 10 -13.05 5.92 35.67
C GLN A 10 -13.13 7.32 35.09
N MET A 11 -14.36 7.72 34.74
CA MET A 11 -14.67 9.05 34.24
C MET A 11 -15.24 9.94 35.35
N PRO A 12 -14.78 11.20 35.46
CA PRO A 12 -15.41 12.16 36.35
C PRO A 12 -16.88 12.38 35.98
N ALA A 13 -17.73 12.60 36.96
CA ALA A 13 -19.15 12.85 36.71
C ALA A 13 -19.31 14.11 35.85
N GLY A 14 -19.96 13.98 34.67
CA GLY A 14 -20.19 15.06 33.72
C GLY A 14 -19.10 15.29 32.67
N ALA A 15 -18.05 14.47 32.62
CA ALA A 15 -17.04 14.58 31.56
C ALA A 15 -17.57 14.05 30.23
N ALA A 16 -17.57 14.91 29.21
CA ALA A 16 -17.98 14.56 27.84
C ALA A 16 -16.94 13.70 27.10
N ALA A 17 -15.70 13.64 27.58
CA ALA A 17 -14.62 12.84 27.01
C ALA A 17 -13.73 12.23 28.09
N CYS A 18 -13.17 11.05 27.85
CA CYS A 18 -12.26 10.39 28.76
C CYS A 18 -10.88 11.08 28.76
N PRO A 19 -10.37 11.61 29.91
CA PRO A 19 -9.08 12.28 29.94
C PRO A 19 -7.91 11.37 29.55
N ASN A 20 -8.03 10.07 29.75
CA ASN A 20 -7.00 9.08 29.41
C ASN A 20 -6.99 8.73 27.93
N CYS A 21 -8.12 8.88 27.22
CA CYS A 21 -8.21 8.73 25.78
C CYS A 21 -7.98 10.04 25.02
N ALA A 22 -8.22 11.19 25.67
CA ALA A 22 -8.04 12.53 25.08
C ALA A 22 -6.56 12.94 24.97
N GLY A 23 -5.66 12.31 25.73
CA GLY A 23 -4.21 12.53 25.67
C GLY A 23 -3.47 11.66 24.62
N GLY A 24 -4.11 10.64 24.09
CA GLY A 24 -3.62 9.95 22.91
C GLY A 24 -3.94 10.80 21.68
N SER A 25 -2.96 11.04 20.80
CA SER A 25 -3.19 11.66 19.49
C SER A 25 -4.48 11.09 18.91
N PRO A 26 -5.36 11.91 18.33
CA PRO A 26 -6.55 11.40 17.69
C PRO A 26 -6.08 10.40 16.65
N GLN A 27 -6.26 9.12 16.97
CA GLN A 27 -6.25 8.08 15.95
C GLN A 27 -7.35 8.55 15.01
N ALA A 28 -6.91 9.15 13.90
CA ALA A 28 -7.82 9.72 12.93
C ALA A 28 -8.90 8.67 12.72
N ALA A 29 -10.13 8.99 13.14
CA ALA A 29 -11.27 8.14 12.92
C ALA A 29 -11.17 7.71 11.46
N ALA A 30 -11.11 6.41 11.22
CA ALA A 30 -11.11 5.89 9.86
C ALA A 30 -12.24 6.65 9.14
N PRO A 31 -11.94 7.37 8.04
CA PRO A 31 -12.96 8.14 7.36
C PRO A 31 -14.14 7.20 7.13
N ALA A 32 -15.33 7.66 7.52
CA ALA A 32 -16.56 6.90 7.28
C ALA A 32 -16.54 6.42 5.83
N PRO A 33 -16.91 5.18 5.53
CA PRO A 33 -16.85 4.66 4.18
C PRO A 33 -17.64 5.61 3.28
N ALA A 34 -16.93 6.42 2.51
CA ALA A 34 -17.52 7.17 1.42
C ALA A 34 -18.24 6.13 0.55
N ALA A 35 -19.41 6.47 0.01
CA ALA A 35 -20.22 5.58 -0.80
C ALA A 35 -19.37 4.92 -1.90
N GLY A 36 -18.78 3.77 -1.60
CA GLY A 36 -17.78 3.10 -2.42
C GLY A 36 -17.35 1.77 -1.80
N MET A 37 -16.38 1.14 -2.44
CA MET A 37 -15.76 -0.08 -2.00
C MET A 37 -14.97 0.14 -0.69
N ALA A 38 -14.94 -0.84 0.21
CA ALA A 38 -14.15 -0.76 1.44
C ALA A 38 -12.67 -0.48 1.12
N ASP A 39 -12.04 0.40 1.91
CA ASP A 39 -10.68 0.90 1.64
C ASP A 39 -9.63 -0.21 1.50
N ASN A 40 -9.75 -1.26 2.30
CA ASN A 40 -8.86 -2.41 2.24
C ASN A 40 -9.00 -3.20 0.94
N ILE A 41 -10.22 -3.33 0.41
CA ILE A 41 -10.47 -3.97 -0.89
C ILE A 41 -9.95 -3.09 -2.02
N ALA A 42 -10.21 -1.79 -1.97
CA ALA A 42 -9.67 -0.85 -2.94
C ALA A 42 -8.12 -0.82 -2.91
N GLY A 43 -7.51 -0.83 -1.72
CA GLY A 43 -6.06 -0.93 -1.55
C GLY A 43 -5.47 -2.23 -2.10
N MET A 44 -6.17 -3.36 -1.93
CA MET A 44 -5.78 -4.63 -2.53
C MET A 44 -5.87 -4.58 -4.06
N LEU A 45 -6.98 -4.07 -4.60
CA LEU A 45 -7.18 -3.92 -6.05
C LEU A 45 -6.20 -2.94 -6.69
N ALA A 46 -5.67 -1.98 -5.92
CA ALA A 46 -4.64 -1.05 -6.39
C ALA A 46 -3.32 -1.75 -6.78
N TYR A 47 -3.13 -3.04 -6.45
CA TYR A 47 -2.01 -3.83 -6.97
C TYR A 47 -2.27 -4.47 -8.34
N LEU A 48 -3.43 -4.21 -8.93
CA LEU A 48 -3.66 -4.41 -10.34
C LEU A 48 -3.41 -3.06 -11.03
N LEU A 49 -2.51 -3.00 -11.98
CA LEU A 49 -2.01 -1.73 -12.55
C LEU A 49 -3.14 -0.82 -13.09
N ILE A 50 -4.15 -1.39 -13.73
CA ILE A 50 -5.28 -0.63 -14.28
C ILE A 50 -6.11 0.02 -13.15
N PRO A 51 -6.60 -0.71 -12.11
CA PRO A 51 -7.27 -0.09 -10.98
C PRO A 51 -6.40 0.93 -10.23
N ALA A 52 -5.08 0.71 -10.11
CA ALA A 52 -4.18 1.67 -9.49
C ALA A 52 -4.28 3.06 -10.15
N ILE A 53 -4.24 3.11 -11.49
CA ILE A 53 -4.35 4.35 -12.25
C ILE A 53 -5.75 4.95 -12.10
N VAL A 54 -6.80 4.12 -12.18
CA VAL A 54 -8.19 4.56 -12.03
C VAL A 54 -8.41 5.19 -10.66
N PHE A 55 -7.94 4.59 -9.58
CA PHE A 55 -8.11 5.11 -8.23
C PHE A 55 -7.36 6.43 -7.97
N LEU A 56 -6.29 6.71 -8.69
CA LEU A 56 -5.60 7.99 -8.60
C LEU A 56 -6.36 9.15 -9.26
N VAL A 57 -7.26 8.84 -10.19
CA VAL A 57 -8.05 9.84 -10.94
C VAL A 57 -9.47 9.95 -10.39
N LEU A 58 -10.06 8.83 -9.96
CA LEU A 58 -11.46 8.73 -9.60
C LEU A 58 -11.72 9.20 -8.16
N GLU A 59 -12.64 10.17 -7.98
CA GLU A 59 -13.19 10.49 -6.66
C GLU A 59 -14.17 9.40 -6.20
N PRO A 60 -14.20 9.05 -4.91
CA PRO A 60 -13.47 9.65 -3.77
C PRO A 60 -12.10 9.04 -3.50
N TYR A 61 -11.66 8.04 -4.26
CA TYR A 61 -10.46 7.22 -3.98
C TYR A 61 -9.17 8.03 -4.07
N ASN A 62 -9.11 9.03 -4.96
CA ASN A 62 -7.94 9.90 -5.13
C ASN A 62 -7.64 10.81 -3.93
N LYS A 63 -8.58 10.94 -2.99
CA LYS A 63 -8.41 11.70 -1.73
C LYS A 63 -8.03 10.80 -0.55
N ASN A 64 -8.12 9.49 -0.71
CA ASN A 64 -7.80 8.53 0.34
C ASN A 64 -6.30 8.21 0.31
N ARG A 65 -5.58 8.63 1.38
CA ARG A 65 -4.13 8.43 1.52
C ARG A 65 -3.74 6.95 1.42
N PHE A 66 -4.53 6.05 1.99
CA PHE A 66 -4.25 4.61 1.97
C PHE A 66 -4.29 4.05 0.54
N ILE A 67 -5.34 4.36 -0.22
CA ILE A 67 -5.50 3.89 -1.60
C ILE A 67 -4.41 4.50 -2.50
N ARG A 68 -4.14 5.79 -2.35
CA ARG A 68 -3.07 6.49 -3.08
C ARG A 68 -1.70 5.86 -2.83
N PHE A 69 -1.40 5.52 -1.57
CA PHE A 69 -0.13 4.88 -1.22
C PHE A 69 0.05 3.55 -1.97
N HIS A 70 -0.96 2.66 -1.94
CA HIS A 70 -0.90 1.38 -2.63
C HIS A 70 -0.86 1.54 -4.16
N SER A 71 -1.60 2.51 -4.70
CA SER A 71 -1.59 2.82 -6.13
C SER A 71 -0.21 3.30 -6.62
N PHE A 72 0.40 4.26 -5.93
CA PHE A 72 1.74 4.73 -6.27
C PHE A 72 2.79 3.65 -6.08
N GLN A 73 2.70 2.85 -5.01
CA GLN A 73 3.63 1.75 -4.79
C GLN A 73 3.55 0.71 -5.90
N CYS A 74 2.35 0.37 -6.39
CA CYS A 74 2.15 -0.51 -7.54
C CYS A 74 2.79 0.06 -8.81
N ILE A 75 2.56 1.34 -9.12
CA ILE A 75 3.10 2.00 -10.31
C ILE A 75 4.63 2.04 -10.27
N PHE A 76 5.22 2.45 -9.14
CA PHE A 76 6.69 2.49 -9.00
C PHE A 76 7.30 1.09 -9.07
N LEU A 77 6.62 0.09 -8.52
CA LEU A 77 7.05 -1.30 -8.62
C LEU A 77 7.02 -1.79 -10.07
N ALA A 78 5.95 -1.49 -10.82
CA ALA A 78 5.83 -1.81 -12.24
C ALA A 78 6.94 -1.15 -13.07
N ILE A 79 7.27 0.12 -12.79
CA ILE A 79 8.38 0.82 -13.43
C ILE A 79 9.71 0.14 -13.10
N ALA A 80 9.95 -0.21 -11.84
CA ALA A 80 11.18 -0.86 -11.42
C ALA A 80 11.38 -2.22 -12.11
N PHE A 81 10.33 -3.04 -12.19
CA PHE A 81 10.38 -4.32 -12.91
C PHE A 81 10.52 -4.14 -14.42
N THR A 82 9.92 -3.11 -14.99
CA THR A 82 10.10 -2.78 -16.41
C THR A 82 11.56 -2.42 -16.71
N VAL A 83 12.18 -1.58 -15.89
CA VAL A 83 13.59 -1.21 -16.02
C VAL A 83 14.50 -2.43 -15.86
N LEU A 84 14.22 -3.29 -14.87
CA LEU A 84 14.94 -4.54 -14.68
C LEU A 84 14.80 -5.45 -15.89
N GLY A 85 13.58 -5.63 -16.42
CA GLY A 85 13.30 -6.44 -17.61
C GLY A 85 14.02 -5.94 -18.86
N VAL A 86 14.05 -4.62 -19.08
CA VAL A 86 14.81 -4.01 -20.18
C VAL A 86 16.31 -4.27 -20.02
N GLY A 87 16.84 -4.09 -18.81
CA GLY A 87 18.26 -4.37 -18.53
C GLY A 87 18.64 -5.83 -18.80
N LEU A 88 17.81 -6.77 -18.34
CA LEU A 88 18.00 -8.19 -18.61
C LEU A 88 17.84 -8.52 -20.11
N GLY A 89 16.92 -7.85 -20.81
CA GLY A 89 16.74 -7.98 -22.25
C GLY A 89 17.99 -7.54 -23.05
N ILE A 90 18.70 -6.51 -22.59
CA ILE A 90 19.98 -6.11 -23.19
C ILE A 90 21.05 -7.20 -22.96
N ILE A 91 21.13 -7.76 -21.76
CA ILE A 91 22.06 -8.85 -21.45
C ILE A 91 21.75 -10.09 -22.30
N ALA A 92 20.48 -10.35 -22.61
CA ALA A 92 20.04 -11.44 -23.47
C ALA A 92 20.65 -11.42 -24.87
N GLN A 93 21.07 -10.25 -25.36
CA GLN A 93 21.69 -10.12 -26.70
C GLN A 93 23.10 -10.73 -26.76
N ILE A 94 23.72 -11.05 -25.62
CA ILE A 94 25.03 -11.70 -25.58
C ILE A 94 24.83 -13.19 -25.90
N PRO A 95 25.38 -13.71 -27.03
CA PRO A 95 25.18 -15.11 -27.41
C PRO A 95 25.75 -16.07 -26.34
N PHE A 96 25.06 -17.17 -26.11
CA PHE A 96 25.32 -18.19 -25.12
C PHE A 96 25.25 -17.73 -23.65
N LEU A 97 25.99 -16.69 -23.25
CA LEU A 97 26.01 -16.17 -21.89
C LEU A 97 24.67 -15.56 -21.49
N GLY A 98 24.08 -14.70 -22.34
CA GLY A 98 22.82 -14.04 -22.07
C GLY A 98 21.68 -15.04 -21.85
N TRP A 99 21.61 -16.06 -22.69
CA TRP A 99 20.60 -17.10 -22.57
C TRP A 99 20.76 -17.95 -21.30
N ALA A 100 21.99 -18.31 -20.94
CA ALA A 100 22.26 -19.07 -19.71
C ALA A 100 21.87 -18.27 -18.45
N VAL A 101 22.22 -16.97 -18.42
CA VAL A 101 21.88 -16.08 -17.32
C VAL A 101 20.36 -15.90 -17.20
N LEU A 102 19.66 -15.65 -18.30
CA LEU A 102 18.20 -15.48 -18.29
C LEU A 102 17.48 -16.75 -17.90
N PHE A 103 17.89 -17.89 -18.42
CA PHE A 103 17.26 -19.18 -18.08
C PHE A 103 17.30 -19.45 -16.57
N LEU A 104 18.37 -19.03 -15.90
CA LEU A 104 18.52 -19.20 -14.46
C LEU A 104 17.81 -18.09 -13.66
N LEU A 105 17.97 -16.82 -14.05
CA LEU A 105 17.46 -15.67 -13.28
C LEU A 105 15.98 -15.43 -13.48
N TRP A 106 15.43 -15.64 -14.68
CA TRP A 106 14.04 -15.32 -14.99
C TRP A 106 13.03 -16.01 -14.09
N PRO A 107 13.10 -17.34 -13.86
CA PRO A 107 12.17 -18.01 -12.97
C PRO A 107 12.35 -17.58 -11.51
N LEU A 108 13.57 -17.26 -11.06
CA LEU A 108 13.82 -16.77 -9.71
C LEU A 108 13.22 -15.37 -9.49
N ILE A 109 13.40 -14.46 -10.45
CA ILE A 109 12.83 -13.12 -10.42
C ILE A 109 11.30 -13.21 -10.45
N GLY A 110 10.73 -14.00 -11.36
CA GLY A 110 9.27 -14.16 -11.46
C GLY A 110 8.65 -14.76 -10.19
N LEU A 111 9.32 -15.74 -9.58
CA LEU A 111 8.86 -16.30 -8.31
C LEU A 111 8.95 -15.26 -7.18
N GLY A 112 10.05 -14.51 -7.11
CA GLY A 112 10.22 -13.43 -6.13
C GLY A 112 9.18 -12.33 -6.29
N GLU A 113 8.91 -11.92 -7.52
CA GLU A 113 7.87 -10.95 -7.86
C GLU A 113 6.49 -11.44 -7.45
N LEU A 114 6.15 -12.69 -7.75
CA LEU A 114 4.87 -13.29 -7.39
C LEU A 114 4.68 -13.33 -5.86
N ILE A 115 5.70 -13.77 -5.12
CA ILE A 115 5.66 -13.83 -3.65
C ILE A 115 5.48 -12.42 -3.09
N LEU A 116 6.27 -11.46 -3.57
CA LEU A 116 6.18 -10.06 -3.14
C LEU A 116 4.79 -9.50 -3.42
N TRP A 117 4.25 -9.74 -4.61
CA TRP A 117 2.93 -9.29 -5.01
C TRP A 117 1.83 -9.85 -4.09
N ILE A 118 1.88 -11.15 -3.76
CA ILE A 118 0.94 -11.77 -2.83
C ILE A 118 1.04 -11.14 -1.43
N ILE A 119 2.26 -10.91 -0.93
CA ILE A 119 2.47 -10.27 0.36
C ILE A 119 1.86 -8.86 0.38
N LEU A 120 2.08 -8.08 -0.65
CA LEU A 120 1.56 -6.72 -0.77
C LEU A 120 0.03 -6.70 -0.85
N LEU A 121 -0.57 -7.62 -1.61
CA LEU A 121 -2.02 -7.83 -1.67
C LEU A 121 -2.61 -8.12 -0.29
N LEU A 122 -2.02 -9.08 0.44
CA LEU A 122 -2.49 -9.48 1.76
C LEU A 122 -2.34 -8.35 2.79
N LYS A 123 -1.22 -7.60 2.73
CA LYS A 123 -0.99 -6.45 3.61
C LYS A 123 -1.97 -5.31 3.35
N ALA A 124 -2.27 -5.03 2.09
CA ALA A 124 -3.28 -4.05 1.72
C ALA A 124 -4.69 -4.49 2.18
N TYR A 125 -5.04 -5.77 1.98
CA TYR A 125 -6.31 -6.32 2.45
C TYR A 125 -6.46 -6.23 3.97
N GLN A 126 -5.35 -6.37 4.73
CA GLN A 126 -5.31 -6.19 6.19
C GLN A 126 -5.34 -4.71 6.62
N GLY A 127 -5.44 -3.77 5.70
CA GLY A 127 -5.42 -2.33 6.00
C GLY A 127 -4.05 -1.78 6.40
N GLN A 128 -2.96 -2.51 6.12
CA GLN A 128 -1.60 -2.13 6.50
C GLN A 128 -0.88 -1.44 5.35
N MET A 129 -0.28 -0.28 5.61
CA MET A 129 0.63 0.39 4.68
C MET A 129 2.03 -0.23 4.80
N PHE A 130 2.20 -1.41 4.19
CA PHE A 130 3.51 -2.06 4.16
C PHE A 130 4.43 -1.37 3.16
N LYS A 131 5.48 -0.75 3.65
CA LYS A 131 6.44 0.01 2.84
C LYS A 131 7.56 -0.90 2.33
N LEU A 132 7.74 -0.92 1.03
CA LEU A 132 8.94 -1.48 0.42
C LEU A 132 10.13 -0.52 0.62
N PRO A 133 11.36 -1.02 0.81
CA PRO A 133 12.52 -0.17 0.88
C PRO A 133 12.63 0.68 -0.41
N VAL A 134 12.89 1.98 -0.27
CA VAL A 134 12.98 2.98 -1.34
C VAL A 134 11.63 3.29 -2.01
N ILE A 135 10.98 2.29 -2.63
CA ILE A 135 9.70 2.44 -3.36
C ILE A 135 8.57 2.89 -2.42
N GLY A 136 8.51 2.32 -1.20
CA GLY A 136 7.48 2.66 -0.22
C GLY A 136 7.59 4.11 0.26
N ASP A 137 8.80 4.62 0.45
CA ASP A 137 9.02 6.01 0.86
C ASP A 137 8.65 6.99 -0.27
N MET A 138 8.94 6.65 -1.51
CA MET A 138 8.52 7.42 -2.68
C MET A 138 6.99 7.43 -2.81
N ALA A 139 6.35 6.27 -2.66
CA ALA A 139 4.89 6.15 -2.71
C ALA A 139 4.22 6.95 -1.59
N GLU A 140 4.77 6.93 -0.38
CA GLU A 140 4.25 7.71 0.74
C GLU A 140 4.35 9.22 0.51
N LYS A 141 5.48 9.70 -0.01
CA LYS A 141 5.65 11.11 -0.37
C LYS A 141 4.59 11.56 -1.36
N GLN A 142 4.33 10.76 -2.39
CA GLN A 142 3.29 11.07 -3.39
C GLN A 142 1.87 10.93 -2.82
N ALA A 143 1.63 9.99 -1.94
CA ALA A 143 0.34 9.84 -1.28
C ALA A 143 -0.01 11.04 -0.38
N ASN A 144 0.99 11.68 0.20
CA ASN A 144 0.84 12.85 1.07
C ASN A 144 0.86 14.20 0.31
N ALA A 145 1.14 14.21 -0.99
CA ALA A 145 1.30 15.44 -1.80
C ALA A 145 -0.04 16.05 -2.26
N VAL A 146 -1.12 15.89 -1.49
CA VAL A 146 -2.47 16.49 -1.75
C VAL A 146 -2.95 17.28 -0.56
#